data_53297d6cf83c35aae317f6f515aac685
#
_entry.id   53297d6cf83c35aae317f6f515aac685
#
_cell.length_a   1.000
_cell.length_b   1.000
_cell.length_c   1.000
_cell.angle_alpha   90.00
_cell.angle_beta   90.00
_cell.angle_gamma   90.00
#
_symmetry.space_group_name_H-M   'P 1'
#
loop_
_entity.id
_entity.type
_entity.pdbx_description
1 polymer ?
#
loop_
_entity_poly.entity_id
_entity_poly.type
_entity_poly.pdbx_seq_one_letter_code
_entity_poly.pdbx_strand_id
1 'polypeptide(L)'
;MKKVIVILAVCFSFMLSACGNQANGQNNYINGLGVDLSGGTVISDSDTHGGFHGDGYRLQTIQYSDESLEDVIVADGNWHKLPCTANLNTFIYQPYDVNLKIPKVEKGYYFLYDRHSESKDPYSDEDLLSRSSFNFTFAIYDSESKILYVCEYDT
;
A
#
# COMPACT_ATOMS: atom_id res chain seq x y z
N MET A 1 -12.92 -49.45 -35.57
CA MET A 1 -13.24 -48.89 -34.22
C MET A 1 -12.02 -48.58 -33.35
N LYS A 2 -10.80 -49.09 -33.65
CA LYS A 2 -9.59 -48.81 -32.82
C LYS A 2 -8.89 -47.46 -33.09
N LYS A 3 -9.16 -46.79 -34.22
CA LYS A 3 -8.49 -45.55 -34.63
C LYS A 3 -9.17 -44.27 -34.06
N VAL A 4 -10.42 -44.33 -33.63
CA VAL A 4 -11.17 -43.20 -33.09
C VAL A 4 -10.84 -42.94 -31.62
N ILE A 5 -10.47 -43.97 -30.87
CA ILE A 5 -10.14 -43.86 -29.44
C ILE A 5 -8.80 -43.18 -29.20
N VAL A 6 -7.85 -43.33 -30.14
CA VAL A 6 -6.52 -42.72 -30.01
C VAL A 6 -6.57 -41.19 -30.22
N ILE A 7 -7.47 -40.69 -31.06
CA ILE A 7 -7.62 -39.24 -31.31
C ILE A 7 -8.28 -38.53 -30.12
N LEU A 8 -9.18 -39.18 -29.42
CA LEU A 8 -9.81 -38.60 -28.21
C LEU A 8 -8.85 -38.53 -27.02
N ALA A 9 -7.88 -39.43 -26.90
CA ALA A 9 -6.90 -39.43 -25.82
C ALA A 9 -5.84 -38.30 -25.99
N VAL A 10 -5.53 -37.91 -27.22
CA VAL A 10 -4.56 -36.83 -27.50
C VAL A 10 -5.18 -35.45 -27.28
N CYS A 11 -6.48 -35.28 -27.50
CA CYS A 11 -7.14 -33.99 -27.23
C CYS A 11 -7.32 -33.67 -25.72
N PHE A 12 -7.30 -34.68 -24.85
CA PHE A 12 -7.47 -34.48 -23.42
C PHE A 12 -6.17 -34.12 -22.69
N SER A 13 -5.03 -34.34 -23.32
CA SER A 13 -3.70 -34.06 -22.74
C SER A 13 -3.27 -32.60 -22.87
N PHE A 14 -3.97 -31.76 -23.63
CA PHE A 14 -3.65 -30.37 -23.84
C PHE A 14 -4.41 -29.36 -22.94
N MET A 15 -5.31 -29.84 -22.08
CA MET A 15 -6.12 -28.98 -21.21
C MET A 15 -5.53 -28.79 -19.80
N LEU A 16 -4.35 -29.31 -19.48
CA LEU A 16 -3.75 -29.25 -18.14
C LEU A 16 -2.51 -28.36 -18.04
N SER A 17 -2.23 -27.50 -19.04
CA SER A 17 -1.09 -26.60 -19.00
C SER A 17 -1.48 -25.10 -19.03
N ALA A 18 -2.66 -24.75 -18.55
CA ALA A 18 -3.09 -23.36 -18.42
C ALA A 18 -3.30 -22.95 -16.95
N CYS A 19 -2.46 -23.46 -16.03
CA CYS A 19 -2.13 -22.70 -14.82
C CYS A 19 -0.88 -21.87 -15.13
N GLY A 20 -1.05 -20.93 -16.04
CA GLY A 20 -0.11 -19.83 -16.21
C GLY A 20 -0.12 -19.03 -14.90
N ASN A 21 1.07 -18.82 -14.33
CA ASN A 21 1.31 -17.73 -13.42
C ASN A 21 0.63 -16.49 -14.02
N GLN A 22 -0.53 -16.14 -13.50
CA GLN A 22 -0.92 -14.75 -13.52
C GLN A 22 0.11 -14.06 -12.62
N ALA A 23 1.18 -13.55 -13.23
CA ALA A 23 1.83 -12.38 -12.72
C ALA A 23 0.69 -11.36 -12.58
N ASN A 24 0.17 -11.24 -11.37
CA ASN A 24 -0.75 -10.20 -11.00
C ASN A 24 -0.02 -8.88 -11.24
N GLY A 25 -0.23 -8.31 -12.41
CA GLY A 25 -0.15 -6.89 -12.61
C GLY A 25 -1.31 -6.29 -11.78
N GLN A 26 -1.24 -6.42 -10.48
CA GLN A 26 -2.00 -5.57 -9.59
C GLN A 26 -1.47 -4.18 -9.90
N ASN A 27 -2.31 -3.38 -10.56
CA ASN A 27 -2.16 -1.95 -10.54
C ASN A 27 -2.14 -1.57 -9.06
N ASN A 28 -0.96 -1.44 -8.49
CA ASN A 28 -0.73 -1.00 -7.12
C ASN A 28 -1.06 0.50 -7.03
N TYR A 29 -2.28 0.84 -7.44
CA TYR A 29 -2.81 2.18 -7.30
C TYR A 29 -3.44 2.24 -5.91
N ILE A 30 -2.66 2.68 -4.96
CA ILE A 30 -3.19 3.03 -3.64
C ILE A 30 -3.70 4.45 -3.76
N ASN A 31 -4.97 4.64 -3.42
CA ASN A 31 -5.64 5.92 -3.57
C ASN A 31 -4.84 7.05 -2.91
N GLY A 32 -4.53 8.07 -3.68
CA GLY A 32 -3.98 9.33 -3.19
C GLY A 32 -2.46 9.44 -3.13
N LEU A 33 -1.66 8.37 -3.31
CA LEU A 33 -0.20 8.44 -3.20
C LEU A 33 0.49 9.31 -4.26
N GLY A 34 -0.16 9.56 -5.40
CA GLY A 34 0.40 10.40 -6.45
C GLY A 34 1.59 9.82 -7.23
N VAL A 35 2.15 8.69 -6.77
CA VAL A 35 3.33 8.05 -7.35
C VAL A 35 3.01 6.66 -7.91
N ASP A 36 3.70 6.29 -9.00
CA ASP A 36 3.62 4.96 -9.57
C ASP A 36 4.42 3.97 -8.71
N LEU A 37 3.74 2.96 -8.18
CA LEU A 37 4.32 1.90 -7.36
C LEU A 37 4.81 0.69 -8.18
N SER A 38 4.83 0.80 -9.50
CA SER A 38 5.35 -0.26 -10.36
C SER A 38 6.82 -0.56 -10.04
N GLY A 39 7.22 -1.81 -10.19
CA GLY A 39 8.58 -2.27 -9.84
C GLY A 39 8.77 -2.70 -8.39
N GLY A 40 7.83 -2.39 -7.49
CA GLY A 40 7.83 -2.91 -6.13
C GLY A 40 7.25 -4.32 -6.03
N THR A 41 7.71 -5.07 -5.02
CA THR A 41 7.17 -6.38 -4.65
C THR A 41 6.45 -6.26 -3.31
N VAL A 42 5.15 -6.55 -3.28
CA VAL A 42 4.39 -6.61 -2.02
C VAL A 42 4.89 -7.80 -1.20
N ILE A 43 5.49 -7.53 -0.05
CA ILE A 43 6.01 -8.55 0.87
C ILE A 43 5.08 -8.80 2.06
N SER A 44 4.17 -7.87 2.34
CA SER A 44 3.10 -8.03 3.34
C SER A 44 1.90 -7.17 2.95
N ASP A 45 0.71 -7.70 3.18
CA ASP A 45 -0.56 -6.98 3.02
C ASP A 45 -1.51 -7.47 4.13
N SER A 46 -1.90 -6.56 5.01
CA SER A 46 -2.83 -6.83 6.11
C SER A 46 -3.97 -5.83 6.03
N ASP A 47 -5.19 -6.35 5.97
CA ASP A 47 -6.41 -5.55 5.87
C ASP A 47 -7.37 -5.97 6.99
N THR A 48 -7.79 -5.01 7.79
CA THR A 48 -8.73 -5.21 8.90
C THR A 48 -10.08 -4.56 8.62
N HIS A 49 -10.24 -3.88 7.46
CA HIS A 49 -11.52 -3.31 7.10
C HIS A 49 -12.61 -4.38 7.08
N GLY A 50 -13.74 -4.05 7.67
CA GLY A 50 -14.85 -4.99 7.76
C GLY A 50 -16.12 -4.35 8.32
N GLY A 51 -17.18 -5.18 8.40
CA GLY A 51 -18.44 -4.72 8.96
C GLY A 51 -19.21 -3.76 8.04
N PHE A 52 -20.26 -3.16 8.59
CA PHE A 52 -21.20 -2.33 7.82
C PHE A 52 -20.64 -0.94 7.47
N HIS A 53 -19.74 -0.41 8.31
CA HIS A 53 -19.17 0.94 8.12
C HIS A 53 -17.85 0.93 7.36
N GLY A 54 -17.21 -0.24 7.19
CA GLY A 54 -15.92 -0.33 6.50
C GLY A 54 -14.75 0.21 7.33
N ASP A 55 -14.94 0.40 8.64
CA ASP A 55 -13.88 0.89 9.52
C ASP A 55 -12.74 -0.13 9.60
N GLY A 56 -11.52 0.36 9.71
CA GLY A 56 -10.34 -0.46 9.79
C GLY A 56 -9.08 0.21 9.26
N TYR A 57 -8.09 -0.61 9.02
CA TYR A 57 -6.87 -0.18 8.33
C TYR A 57 -6.35 -1.27 7.41
N ARG A 58 -5.69 -0.85 6.35
CA ARG A 58 -4.88 -1.72 5.49
C ARG A 58 -3.44 -1.26 5.54
N LEU A 59 -2.51 -2.15 5.85
CA LEU A 59 -1.08 -1.89 5.82
C LEU A 59 -0.43 -2.77 4.77
N GLN A 60 0.14 -2.16 3.74
CA GLN A 60 0.98 -2.83 2.76
C GLN A 60 2.45 -2.50 2.99
N THR A 61 3.30 -3.50 2.82
CA THR A 61 4.76 -3.36 2.83
C THR A 61 5.28 -3.78 1.47
N ILE A 62 5.97 -2.88 0.79
CA ILE A 62 6.42 -3.05 -0.59
C ILE A 62 7.94 -2.88 -0.63
N GLN A 63 8.64 -3.90 -1.13
CA GLN A 63 10.09 -3.90 -1.29
C GLN A 63 10.48 -3.49 -2.70
N TYR A 64 11.46 -2.61 -2.81
CA TYR A 64 12.08 -2.22 -4.09
C TYR A 64 13.52 -2.75 -4.16
N SER A 65 13.96 -3.07 -5.37
CA SER A 65 15.32 -3.58 -5.62
C SER A 65 16.36 -2.46 -5.78
N ASP A 66 15.90 -1.25 -6.10
CA ASP A 66 16.73 -0.08 -6.41
C ASP A 66 16.10 1.22 -5.88
N GLU A 67 16.64 2.34 -6.25
CA GLU A 67 16.24 3.68 -5.77
C GLU A 67 15.22 4.37 -6.71
N SER A 68 14.67 3.66 -7.69
CA SER A 68 13.77 4.24 -8.69
C SER A 68 12.52 4.90 -8.08
N LEU A 69 11.97 4.34 -7.00
CA LEU A 69 10.86 4.96 -6.29
C LEU A 69 11.28 6.25 -5.59
N GLU A 70 12.49 6.32 -5.03
CA GLU A 70 12.97 7.52 -4.34
C GLU A 70 13.06 8.71 -5.30
N ASP A 71 13.52 8.49 -6.54
CA ASP A 71 13.59 9.53 -7.56
C ASP A 71 12.19 10.09 -7.87
N VAL A 72 11.17 9.22 -7.94
CA VAL A 72 9.78 9.64 -8.16
C VAL A 72 9.23 10.39 -6.95
N ILE A 73 9.49 9.91 -5.73
CA ILE A 73 9.09 10.56 -4.47
C ILE A 73 9.68 11.96 -4.38
N VAL A 74 10.97 12.12 -4.68
CA VAL A 74 11.67 13.42 -4.62
C VAL A 74 11.11 14.41 -5.64
N ALA A 75 10.63 13.92 -6.78
CA ALA A 75 10.02 14.76 -7.81
C ALA A 75 8.57 15.18 -7.48
N ASP A 76 7.88 14.44 -6.60
CA ASP A 76 6.53 14.76 -6.16
C ASP A 76 6.57 15.74 -4.98
N GLY A 77 5.88 16.87 -5.14
CA GLY A 77 5.90 17.95 -4.16
C GLY A 77 5.14 17.68 -2.85
N ASN A 78 4.39 16.57 -2.75
CA ASN A 78 3.57 16.24 -1.58
C ASN A 78 4.26 15.27 -0.60
N TRP A 79 5.42 14.76 -0.98
CA TRP A 79 6.25 13.95 -0.09
C TRP A 79 7.22 14.82 0.70
N HIS A 80 7.36 14.51 1.98
CA HIS A 80 8.21 15.27 2.90
C HIS A 80 9.33 14.38 3.45
N LYS A 81 10.49 14.99 3.72
CA LYS A 81 11.58 14.25 4.39
C LYS A 81 11.22 13.95 5.84
N LEU A 82 11.66 12.77 6.31
CA LEU A 82 11.60 12.44 7.72
C LEU A 82 12.44 13.42 8.58
N PRO A 83 12.06 13.64 9.84
CA PRO A 83 11.02 12.94 10.61
C PRO A 83 9.60 13.42 10.25
N CYS A 84 8.62 12.54 10.50
CA CYS A 84 7.22 12.92 10.43
C CYS A 84 6.89 14.01 11.45
N THR A 85 5.75 14.70 11.23
CA THR A 85 5.18 15.63 12.21
C THR A 85 4.84 14.94 13.53
N ALA A 86 4.65 15.70 14.59
CA ALA A 86 4.26 15.17 15.89
C ALA A 86 2.88 14.47 15.86
N ASN A 87 1.93 15.05 15.11
CA ASN A 87 0.59 14.48 14.98
C ASN A 87 0.64 13.13 14.27
N LEU A 88 1.30 13.06 13.12
CA LEU A 88 1.41 11.82 12.36
C LEU A 88 2.19 10.74 13.12
N ASN A 89 3.25 11.11 13.85
CA ASN A 89 3.98 10.17 14.73
C ASN A 89 3.08 9.54 15.78
N THR A 90 2.09 10.28 16.29
CA THR A 90 1.12 9.75 17.27
C THR A 90 0.32 8.60 16.68
N PHE A 91 -0.11 8.69 15.42
CA PHE A 91 -0.80 7.60 14.75
C PHE A 91 0.10 6.41 14.42
N ILE A 92 1.31 6.68 13.98
CA ILE A 92 2.20 5.64 13.46
C ILE A 92 2.83 4.81 14.59
N TYR A 93 3.29 5.46 15.65
CA TYR A 93 4.15 4.84 16.66
C TYR A 93 3.56 4.78 18.07
N GLN A 94 2.47 5.51 18.32
CA GLN A 94 1.75 5.45 19.58
C GLN A 94 0.31 5.00 19.29
N PRO A 95 0.06 3.70 19.24
CA PRO A 95 -1.16 3.16 18.68
C PRO A 95 -2.39 3.61 19.47
N TYR A 96 -3.21 4.41 18.87
CA TYR A 96 -4.63 4.54 19.16
C TYR A 96 -5.27 3.24 18.63
N ASP A 97 -5.39 2.20 19.45
CA ASP A 97 -6.01 0.91 19.14
C ASP A 97 -5.51 0.15 17.88
N VAL A 98 -4.59 0.72 17.12
CA VAL A 98 -4.08 0.15 15.89
C VAL A 98 -2.61 -0.21 16.06
N ASN A 99 -2.30 -1.49 16.12
CA ASN A 99 -0.92 -1.97 16.18
C ASN A 99 -0.32 -2.00 14.77
N LEU A 100 -0.11 -0.82 14.19
CA LEU A 100 0.62 -0.68 12.94
C LEU A 100 2.07 -1.12 13.18
N LYS A 101 2.45 -2.26 12.66
CA LYS A 101 3.81 -2.81 12.79
C LYS A 101 4.77 -2.15 11.81
N ILE A 102 4.85 -0.83 11.84
CA ILE A 102 5.83 -0.08 11.07
C ILE A 102 7.06 0.12 11.94
N PRO A 103 8.25 -0.32 11.52
CA PRO A 103 9.48 -0.06 12.26
C PRO A 103 9.79 1.44 12.27
N LYS A 104 10.59 1.88 13.25
CA LYS A 104 11.05 3.26 13.24
C LYS A 104 12.00 3.49 12.08
N VAL A 105 11.62 4.38 11.17
CA VAL A 105 12.42 4.76 10.00
C VAL A 105 13.12 6.08 10.31
N GLU A 106 14.43 6.11 10.16
CA GLU A 106 15.25 7.29 10.47
C GLU A 106 15.57 8.14 9.23
N LYS A 107 15.61 7.51 8.05
CA LYS A 107 15.94 8.17 6.78
C LYS A 107 14.95 7.82 5.71
N GLY A 108 14.47 8.82 5.00
CA GLY A 108 13.52 8.63 3.90
C GLY A 108 12.48 9.71 3.87
N TYR A 109 11.30 9.34 3.47
CA TYR A 109 10.22 10.28 3.18
C TYR A 109 8.91 9.75 3.74
N TYR A 110 8.00 10.67 4.03
CA TYR A 110 6.63 10.36 4.39
C TYR A 110 5.65 11.15 3.52
N PHE A 111 4.44 10.62 3.46
CA PHE A 111 3.32 11.18 2.71
C PHE A 111 2.05 11.09 3.55
N LEU A 112 1.18 12.06 3.45
CA LEU A 112 -0.17 12.06 4.01
C LEU A 112 -1.16 12.52 2.95
N TYR A 113 -2.28 11.83 2.86
CA TYR A 113 -3.45 12.26 2.09
C TYR A 113 -4.71 12.04 2.90
N ASP A 114 -5.24 13.12 3.45
CA ASP A 114 -6.46 13.12 4.25
C ASP A 114 -7.69 13.21 3.35
N ARG A 115 -8.45 12.11 3.30
CA ARG A 115 -9.68 11.96 2.49
C ARG A 115 -10.93 12.41 3.23
N HIS A 116 -10.80 12.83 4.49
CA HIS A 116 -11.95 13.22 5.31
C HIS A 116 -12.64 14.45 4.75
N SER A 117 -13.97 14.47 4.76
CA SER A 117 -14.79 15.55 4.16
C SER A 117 -14.59 16.92 4.84
N GLU A 118 -14.10 16.95 6.08
CA GLU A 118 -13.79 18.18 6.82
C GLU A 118 -12.36 18.65 6.64
N SER A 119 -11.53 17.92 5.89
CA SER A 119 -10.16 18.32 5.59
C SER A 119 -10.14 19.60 4.76
N LYS A 120 -9.40 20.60 5.21
CA LYS A 120 -9.21 21.86 4.48
C LYS A 120 -8.02 21.79 3.53
N ASP A 121 -7.01 21.02 3.91
CA ASP A 121 -5.84 20.72 3.12
C ASP A 121 -5.55 19.22 3.25
N PRO A 122 -5.73 18.43 2.19
CA PRO A 122 -5.57 16.99 2.27
C PRO A 122 -4.12 16.53 2.53
N TYR A 123 -3.15 17.40 2.38
CA TYR A 123 -1.73 17.10 2.63
C TYR A 123 -1.22 17.62 3.97
N SER A 124 -2.10 18.23 4.80
CA SER A 124 -1.78 18.74 6.13
C SER A 124 -2.39 17.86 7.22
N ASP A 125 -1.64 17.64 8.30
CA ASP A 125 -2.11 16.94 9.49
C ASP A 125 -2.51 17.87 10.64
N GLU A 126 -2.57 19.18 10.41
CA GLU A 126 -2.87 20.17 11.45
C GLU A 126 -4.20 19.90 12.17
N ASP A 127 -5.24 19.58 11.40
CA ASP A 127 -6.58 19.30 11.92
C ASP A 127 -6.81 17.80 12.24
N LEU A 128 -5.84 16.92 11.98
CA LEU A 128 -6.02 15.46 12.03
C LEU A 128 -6.47 14.98 13.41
N LEU A 129 -5.82 15.43 14.49
CA LEU A 129 -6.13 15.03 15.87
C LEU A 129 -7.34 15.76 16.49
N SER A 130 -7.92 16.74 15.79
CA SER A 130 -9.07 17.51 16.30
C SER A 130 -10.43 16.84 16.00
N ARG A 131 -10.43 15.78 15.20
CA ARG A 131 -11.62 15.09 14.71
C ARG A 131 -11.88 13.78 15.45
N SER A 132 -13.12 13.34 15.42
CA SER A 132 -13.56 12.08 16.04
C SER A 132 -13.50 10.88 15.09
N SER A 133 -13.30 11.11 13.79
CA SER A 133 -13.17 10.08 12.78
C SER A 133 -12.06 10.41 11.78
N PHE A 134 -11.54 9.40 11.14
CA PHE A 134 -10.35 9.48 10.29
C PHE A 134 -10.58 8.76 8.98
N ASN A 135 -10.18 9.35 7.88
CA ASN A 135 -10.14 8.74 6.56
C ASN A 135 -8.90 9.25 5.85
N PHE A 136 -7.79 8.59 6.00
CA PHE A 136 -6.54 9.05 5.39
C PHE A 136 -5.66 7.91 4.89
N THR A 137 -4.80 8.23 3.94
CA THR A 137 -3.71 7.40 3.50
C THR A 137 -2.41 8.05 3.96
N PHE A 138 -1.54 7.30 4.61
CA PHE A 138 -0.16 7.73 4.82
C PHE A 138 0.83 6.70 4.30
N ALA A 139 2.03 7.16 3.98
CA ALA A 139 3.10 6.28 3.57
C ALA A 139 4.43 6.72 4.17
N ILE A 140 5.31 5.75 4.39
CA ILE A 140 6.69 5.97 4.80
C ILE A 140 7.59 5.16 3.88
N TYR A 141 8.52 5.82 3.21
CA TYR A 141 9.58 5.20 2.45
C TYR A 141 10.88 5.23 3.23
N ASP A 142 11.45 4.07 3.46
CA ASP A 142 12.76 3.90 4.06
C ASP A 142 13.82 3.83 2.96
N SER A 143 14.63 4.89 2.84
CA SER A 143 15.70 4.98 1.85
C SER A 143 16.84 3.98 2.08
N GLU A 144 17.02 3.47 3.30
CA GLU A 144 18.09 2.51 3.60
C GLU A 144 17.70 1.10 3.20
N SER A 145 16.51 0.66 3.58
CA SER A 145 16.00 -0.68 3.25
C SER A 145 15.27 -0.75 1.90
N LYS A 146 14.93 0.41 1.31
CA LYS A 146 14.10 0.53 0.10
C LYS A 146 12.73 -0.12 0.26
N ILE A 147 12.16 0.04 1.45
CA ILE A 147 10.84 -0.46 1.79
C ILE A 147 9.86 0.71 1.86
N LEU A 148 8.73 0.56 1.20
CA LEU A 148 7.59 1.45 1.32
C LEU A 148 6.52 0.79 2.20
N TYR A 149 6.13 1.47 3.26
CA TYR A 149 4.98 1.16 4.10
C TYR A 149 3.83 2.08 3.71
N VAL A 150 2.69 1.51 3.35
CA VAL A 150 1.50 2.29 3.01
C VAL A 150 0.35 1.85 3.87
N CYS A 151 -0.30 2.79 4.53
CA CYS A 151 -1.46 2.54 5.37
C CYS A 151 -2.65 3.37 4.90
N GLU A 152 -3.78 2.71 4.69
CA GLU A 152 -5.10 3.32 4.58
C GLU A 152 -5.80 3.11 5.93
N TYR A 153 -6.33 4.19 6.51
CA TYR A 153 -6.98 4.19 7.82
C TYR A 153 -8.33 4.86 7.73
N ASP A 154 -9.37 4.15 8.12
CA ASP A 154 -10.76 4.58 8.01
C ASP A 154 -11.52 4.26 9.30
N THR A 155 -12.27 5.25 9.87
CA THR A 155 -13.12 5.10 11.06
C THR A 155 -14.43 5.85 10.97
#